data_79652a0d72e57dc6627f001d55fadcb4
#
_entry.id   79652a0d72e57dc6627f001d55fadcb4
#
_cell.length_a   1.000
_cell.length_b   1.000
_cell.length_c   1.000
_cell.angle_alpha   90.00
_cell.angle_beta   90.00
_cell.angle_gamma   90.00
#
_symmetry.space_group_name_H-M   'P 1'
#
loop_
_entity.id
_entity.type
_entity.pdbx_description
1 polymer ?
#
loop_
_entity_poly.entity_id
_entity_poly.type
_entity_poly.pdbx_seq_one_letter_code
_entity_poly.pdbx_strand_id
1 'polypeptide(L)'
;MIIMGSLNSRRGHSGMTLYTSTKHAVLGIVRASAQDLGAYNIRVNALGPGPIATDALMARITARAEQGGLPVEAALRQHESETALGRMATEEEVAKTALFLASDDSSGITGQIFPIDAGLA
;
A
#
# COMPACT_ATOMS: atom_id res chain seq x y z
N MET A 1 6.62 14.43 -6.11
CA MET A 1 5.70 14.23 -4.95
C MET A 1 5.38 12.75 -4.80
N ILE A 2 5.39 12.21 -3.57
CA ILE A 2 5.03 10.82 -3.29
C ILE A 2 3.94 10.81 -2.23
N ILE A 3 2.85 10.11 -2.48
CA ILE A 3 1.69 10.05 -1.59
C ILE A 3 1.55 8.62 -1.05
N MET A 4 1.27 8.47 0.23
CA MET A 4 1.04 7.17 0.83
C MET A 4 -0.41 6.73 0.60
N GLY A 5 -0.58 5.84 -0.36
CA GLY A 5 -1.83 5.13 -0.62
C GLY A 5 -1.99 3.87 0.24
N SER A 6 -2.50 2.84 -0.37
CA SER A 6 -2.68 1.50 0.18
C SER A 6 -3.01 0.55 -0.97
N LEU A 7 -2.94 -0.74 -0.76
CA LEU A 7 -3.63 -1.74 -1.58
C LEU A 7 -5.11 -1.36 -1.81
N ASN A 8 -5.76 -0.82 -0.77
CA ASN A 8 -7.15 -0.34 -0.85
C ASN A 8 -7.36 0.91 -1.73
N SER A 9 -6.32 1.47 -2.31
CA SER A 9 -6.48 2.47 -3.37
C SER A 9 -6.92 1.86 -4.71
N ARG A 10 -6.88 0.54 -4.84
CA ARG A 10 -7.23 -0.21 -6.06
C ARG A 10 -8.20 -1.35 -5.83
N ARG A 11 -8.42 -1.76 -4.58
CA ARG A 11 -9.25 -2.91 -4.18
C ARG A 11 -10.24 -2.51 -3.10
N GLY A 12 -11.39 -3.21 -3.06
CA GLY A 12 -12.33 -3.17 -1.97
C GLY A 12 -12.13 -4.33 -0.99
N HIS A 13 -12.45 -4.09 0.28
CA HIS A 13 -12.50 -5.13 1.30
C HIS A 13 -13.79 -4.98 2.11
N SER A 14 -14.39 -6.11 2.46
CA SER A 14 -15.59 -6.14 3.30
C SER A 14 -15.35 -5.44 4.64
N GLY A 15 -16.31 -4.65 5.10
CA GLY A 15 -16.21 -3.92 6.36
C GLY A 15 -15.29 -2.70 6.35
N MET A 16 -14.70 -2.33 5.20
CA MET A 16 -13.73 -1.23 5.10
C MET A 16 -14.19 -0.09 4.17
N THR A 17 -15.49 0.14 4.03
CA THR A 17 -16.05 1.12 3.09
C THR A 17 -15.42 2.51 3.26
N LEU A 18 -15.40 3.06 4.48
CA LEU A 18 -14.83 4.39 4.73
C LEU A 18 -13.34 4.44 4.40
N TYR A 19 -12.56 3.49 4.91
CA TYR A 19 -11.11 3.43 4.65
C TYR A 19 -10.83 3.27 3.16
N THR A 20 -11.51 2.35 2.50
CA THR A 20 -11.37 2.10 1.06
C THR A 20 -11.70 3.35 0.25
N SER A 21 -12.78 4.07 0.59
CA SER A 21 -13.13 5.32 -0.09
C SER A 21 -12.03 6.37 0.03
N THR A 22 -11.47 6.58 1.23
CA THR A 22 -10.36 7.53 1.42
C THR A 22 -9.12 7.14 0.62
N LYS A 23 -8.83 5.83 0.54
CA LYS A 23 -7.66 5.34 -0.20
C LYS A 23 -7.88 5.34 -1.72
N HIS A 24 -9.09 5.13 -2.22
CA HIS A 24 -9.41 5.35 -3.64
C HIS A 24 -9.29 6.81 -4.05
N ALA A 25 -9.65 7.75 -3.16
CA ALA A 25 -9.45 9.17 -3.41
C ALA A 25 -7.97 9.51 -3.70
N VAL A 26 -7.01 8.84 -3.04
CA VAL A 26 -5.57 9.01 -3.30
C VAL A 26 -5.25 8.73 -4.77
N LEU A 27 -5.83 7.70 -5.38
CA LEU A 27 -5.58 7.38 -6.78
C LEU A 27 -6.08 8.51 -7.71
N GLY A 28 -7.26 9.06 -7.41
CA GLY A 28 -7.79 10.22 -8.14
C GLY A 28 -6.90 11.45 -8.00
N ILE A 29 -6.48 11.77 -6.78
CA ILE A 29 -5.57 12.89 -6.49
C ILE A 29 -4.25 12.72 -7.27
N VAL A 30 -3.63 11.56 -7.21
CA VAL A 30 -2.36 11.29 -7.90
C VAL A 30 -2.49 11.49 -9.41
N ARG A 31 -3.55 10.97 -10.02
CA ARG A 31 -3.79 11.08 -11.46
C ARG A 31 -4.05 12.50 -11.89
N ALA A 32 -4.91 13.22 -11.18
CA ALA A 32 -5.24 14.61 -11.50
C ALA A 32 -4.02 15.52 -11.29
N SER A 33 -3.37 15.45 -10.11
CA SER A 33 -2.19 16.27 -9.80
C SER A 33 -1.02 15.99 -10.74
N ALA A 34 -0.87 14.79 -11.26
CA ALA A 34 0.16 14.49 -12.27
C ALA A 34 -0.07 15.24 -13.57
N GLN A 35 -1.32 15.43 -13.99
CA GLN A 35 -1.67 16.25 -15.16
C GLN A 35 -1.46 17.75 -14.88
N ASP A 36 -1.92 18.23 -13.73
CA ASP A 36 -1.83 19.65 -13.37
C ASP A 36 -0.38 20.10 -13.19
N LEU A 37 0.47 19.25 -12.60
CA LEU A 37 1.83 19.60 -12.20
C LEU A 37 2.89 19.21 -13.24
N GLY A 38 2.54 18.44 -14.26
CA GLY A 38 3.44 18.01 -15.33
C GLY A 38 4.09 19.17 -16.07
N ALA A 39 3.36 20.27 -16.32
CA ALA A 39 3.88 21.48 -16.95
C ALA A 39 5.00 22.15 -16.14
N TYR A 40 5.08 21.88 -14.84
CA TYR A 40 6.12 22.36 -13.92
C TYR A 40 7.25 21.36 -13.70
N ASN A 41 7.26 20.28 -14.49
CA ASN A 41 8.22 19.17 -14.32
C ASN A 41 8.16 18.51 -12.92
N ILE A 42 6.96 18.47 -12.32
CA ILE A 42 6.71 17.85 -11.03
C ILE A 42 6.01 16.52 -11.25
N ARG A 43 6.67 15.43 -10.87
CA ARG A 43 6.08 14.09 -10.89
C ARG A 43 5.27 13.83 -9.61
N VAL A 44 4.13 13.15 -9.75
CA VAL A 44 3.25 12.77 -8.63
C VAL A 44 2.93 11.28 -8.74
N ASN A 45 3.37 10.50 -7.75
CA ASN A 45 3.11 9.06 -7.68
C ASN A 45 2.65 8.68 -6.28
N ALA A 46 2.13 7.49 -6.12
CA ALA A 46 1.77 6.93 -4.83
C ALA A 46 2.41 5.56 -4.59
N LEU A 47 2.62 5.26 -3.31
CA LEU A 47 2.92 3.91 -2.82
C LEU A 47 1.62 3.25 -2.40
N GLY A 48 1.44 2.00 -2.77
CA GLY A 48 0.27 1.18 -2.43
C GLY A 48 0.65 -0.06 -1.63
N PRO A 49 1.10 0.10 -0.37
CA PRO A 49 1.47 -1.06 0.43
C PRO A 49 0.30 -2.01 0.66
N GLY A 50 0.58 -3.31 0.59
CA GLY A 50 -0.26 -4.38 1.11
C GLY A 50 -0.14 -4.53 2.63
N PRO A 51 -0.48 -5.69 3.17
CA PRO A 51 -0.18 -6.01 4.56
C PRO A 51 1.33 -6.00 4.82
N ILE A 52 1.74 -5.25 5.83
CA ILE A 52 3.13 -5.18 6.29
C ILE A 52 3.11 -5.42 7.80
N ALA A 53 4.02 -6.22 8.31
CA ALA A 53 4.10 -6.58 9.73
C ALA A 53 4.58 -5.39 10.59
N THR A 54 3.85 -4.28 10.54
CA THR A 54 4.05 -3.11 11.40
C THR A 54 3.44 -3.33 12.78
N ASP A 55 3.87 -2.56 13.77
CA ASP A 55 3.29 -2.57 15.12
C ASP A 55 1.77 -2.37 15.07
N ALA A 56 1.28 -1.51 14.18
CA ALA A 56 -0.17 -1.25 14.02
C ALA A 56 -0.92 -2.48 13.47
N LEU A 57 -0.35 -3.24 12.53
CA LEU A 57 -0.94 -4.49 12.05
C LEU A 57 -0.90 -5.54 13.15
N MET A 58 0.24 -5.70 13.83
CA MET A 58 0.41 -6.67 14.92
C MET A 58 -0.58 -6.42 16.06
N ALA A 59 -0.72 -5.18 16.51
CA ALA A 59 -1.69 -4.81 17.54
C ALA A 59 -3.13 -5.17 17.13
N ARG A 60 -3.49 -4.93 15.86
CA ARG A 60 -4.82 -5.26 15.34
C ARG A 60 -5.08 -6.76 15.25
N ILE A 61 -4.07 -7.54 14.84
CA ILE A 61 -4.15 -9.02 14.79
C ILE A 61 -4.30 -9.57 16.21
N THR A 62 -3.49 -9.09 17.16
CA THR A 62 -3.54 -9.49 18.57
C THR A 62 -4.92 -9.20 19.18
N ALA A 63 -5.43 -7.97 19.00
CA ALA A 63 -6.75 -7.61 19.51
C ALA A 63 -7.89 -8.48 18.92
N ARG A 64 -7.78 -8.87 17.65
CA ARG A 64 -8.74 -9.80 17.04
C ARG A 64 -8.65 -11.22 17.61
N ALA A 65 -7.45 -11.71 17.85
CA ALA A 65 -7.23 -13.02 18.45
C ALA A 65 -7.84 -13.07 19.88
N GLU A 66 -7.67 -12.02 20.66
CA GLU A 66 -8.27 -11.88 22.00
C GLU A 66 -9.81 -11.85 21.98
N GLN A 67 -10.41 -11.42 20.90
CA GLN A 67 -11.86 -11.39 20.66
C GLN A 67 -12.40 -12.69 20.04
N GLY A 68 -11.62 -13.78 20.04
CA GLY A 68 -12.03 -15.09 19.51
C GLY A 68 -11.79 -15.27 18.00
N GLY A 69 -10.99 -14.41 17.39
CA GLY A 69 -10.52 -14.58 16.02
C GLY A 69 -9.40 -15.63 15.90
N LEU A 70 -8.76 -15.68 14.74
CA LEU A 70 -7.62 -16.56 14.51
C LEU A 70 -6.47 -16.27 15.51
N PRO A 71 -5.76 -17.29 16.01
CA PRO A 71 -4.51 -17.09 16.71
C PRO A 71 -3.53 -16.25 15.88
N VAL A 72 -2.71 -15.42 16.54
CA VAL A 72 -1.80 -14.46 15.88
C VAL A 72 -0.97 -15.13 14.79
N GLU A 73 -0.33 -16.26 15.07
CA GLU A 73 0.47 -16.99 14.08
C GLU A 73 -0.34 -17.50 12.89
N ALA A 74 -1.58 -17.93 13.11
CA ALA A 74 -2.45 -18.38 12.03
C ALA A 74 -2.87 -17.21 11.13
N ALA A 75 -3.16 -16.04 11.71
CA ALA A 75 -3.48 -14.83 10.97
C ALA A 75 -2.29 -14.34 10.13
N LEU A 76 -1.06 -14.40 10.68
CA LEU A 76 0.15 -14.07 9.93
C LEU A 76 0.37 -15.03 8.77
N ARG A 77 0.31 -16.34 9.00
CA ARG A 77 0.42 -17.34 7.93
C ARG A 77 -0.65 -17.18 6.85
N GLN A 78 -1.86 -16.76 7.22
CA GLN A 78 -2.89 -16.45 6.24
C GLN A 78 -2.45 -15.30 5.33
N HIS A 79 -1.98 -14.19 5.88
CA HIS A 79 -1.48 -13.07 5.08
C HIS A 79 -0.32 -13.47 4.16
N GLU A 80 0.58 -14.31 4.64
CA GLU A 80 1.70 -14.83 3.85
C GLU A 80 1.24 -15.71 2.70
N SER A 81 0.28 -16.61 2.97
CA SER A 81 -0.23 -17.56 1.98
C SER A 81 -1.02 -16.91 0.84
N GLU A 82 -1.53 -15.70 1.05
CA GLU A 82 -2.26 -14.93 0.04
C GLU A 82 -1.32 -14.19 -0.94
N THR A 83 -0.01 -14.23 -0.71
CA THR A 83 1.00 -13.55 -1.54
C THR A 83 1.78 -14.51 -2.43
N ALA A 84 2.15 -14.07 -3.63
CA ALA A 84 2.94 -14.89 -4.56
C ALA A 84 4.35 -15.21 -4.02
N LEU A 85 4.93 -14.32 -3.19
CA LEU A 85 6.25 -14.54 -2.59
C LEU A 85 6.21 -15.34 -1.29
N GLY A 86 5.02 -15.78 -0.81
CA GLY A 86 4.86 -16.54 0.43
C GLY A 86 5.27 -15.78 1.69
N ARG A 87 5.29 -14.46 1.64
CA ARG A 87 5.60 -13.57 2.77
C ARG A 87 4.94 -12.22 2.62
N MET A 88 4.80 -11.47 3.68
CA MET A 88 4.41 -10.06 3.59
C MET A 88 5.57 -9.20 3.06
N ALA A 89 5.25 -8.06 2.46
CA ALA A 89 6.24 -7.04 2.15
C ALA A 89 6.76 -6.37 3.44
N THR A 90 7.90 -5.70 3.35
CA THR A 90 8.56 -5.05 4.49
C THR A 90 8.51 -3.53 4.38
N GLU A 91 8.69 -2.85 5.51
CA GLU A 91 8.83 -1.38 5.53
C GLU A 91 10.04 -0.92 4.71
N GLU A 92 11.12 -1.69 4.71
CA GLU A 92 12.30 -1.40 3.91
C GLU A 92 12.02 -1.46 2.40
N GLU A 93 11.19 -2.40 1.94
CA GLU A 93 10.78 -2.49 0.53
C GLU A 93 9.92 -1.29 0.13
N VAL A 94 9.06 -0.80 1.03
CA VAL A 94 8.31 0.45 0.83
C VAL A 94 9.27 1.63 0.74
N ALA A 95 10.24 1.73 1.65
CA ALA A 95 11.23 2.81 1.67
C ALA A 95 12.10 2.82 0.42
N LYS A 96 12.55 1.65 -0.05
CA LYS A 96 13.32 1.51 -1.31
C LYS A 96 12.51 1.95 -2.54
N THR A 97 11.23 1.60 -2.58
CA THR A 97 10.33 2.04 -3.66
C THR A 97 10.12 3.56 -3.61
N ALA A 98 9.98 4.13 -2.41
CA ALA A 98 9.90 5.58 -2.23
C ALA A 98 11.18 6.28 -2.74
N LEU A 99 12.35 5.75 -2.40
CA LEU A 99 13.62 6.29 -2.85
C LEU A 99 13.75 6.23 -4.39
N PHE A 100 13.40 5.12 -5.01
CA PHE A 100 13.35 4.99 -6.47
C PHE A 100 12.44 6.06 -7.09
N LEU A 101 11.22 6.24 -6.56
CA LEU A 101 10.28 7.24 -7.07
C LEU A 101 10.72 8.68 -6.82
N ALA A 102 11.57 8.92 -5.82
CA ALA A 102 12.15 10.24 -5.53
C ALA A 102 13.36 10.57 -6.41
N SER A 103 14.01 9.56 -6.96
CA SER A 103 15.23 9.71 -7.77
C SER A 103 14.93 9.98 -9.26
N ASP A 104 15.97 10.31 -10.01
CA ASP A 104 15.92 10.49 -11.45
C ASP A 104 15.74 9.16 -12.22
N ASP A 105 15.99 8.01 -11.57
CA ASP A 105 15.74 6.68 -12.15
C ASP A 105 14.27 6.47 -12.53
N SER A 106 13.37 7.24 -11.92
CA SER A 106 11.94 7.24 -12.22
C SER A 106 11.46 8.48 -12.99
N SER A 107 12.36 9.19 -13.70
CA SER A 107 12.06 10.47 -14.36
C SER A 107 10.89 10.40 -15.35
N GLY A 108 10.66 9.28 -16.01
CA GLY A 108 9.52 9.04 -16.90
C GLY A 108 8.23 8.58 -16.23
N ILE A 109 8.17 8.54 -14.88
CA ILE A 109 7.05 7.94 -14.15
C ILE A 109 6.28 9.00 -13.38
N THR A 110 5.00 9.21 -13.73
CA THR A 110 4.08 10.09 -13.01
C THR A 110 2.64 9.56 -13.12
N GLY A 111 1.76 9.94 -12.19
CA GLY A 111 0.35 9.54 -12.17
C GLY A 111 0.10 8.08 -11.77
N GLN A 112 1.09 7.38 -11.24
CA GLN A 112 1.02 5.95 -10.94
C GLN A 112 0.90 5.66 -9.44
N ILE A 113 0.30 4.51 -9.14
CA ILE A 113 0.37 3.89 -7.81
C ILE A 113 1.14 2.57 -7.92
N PHE A 114 2.15 2.42 -7.08
CA PHE A 114 3.02 1.25 -7.04
C PHE A 114 2.60 0.31 -5.91
N PRO A 115 2.08 -0.89 -6.23
CA PRO A 115 1.82 -1.89 -5.21
C PRO A 115 3.14 -2.41 -4.63
N ILE A 116 3.21 -2.51 -3.31
CA ILE A 116 4.30 -3.16 -2.57
C ILE A 116 3.62 -4.17 -1.65
N ASP A 117 3.27 -5.32 -2.17
CA ASP A 117 2.35 -6.26 -1.55
C ASP A 117 2.79 -7.74 -1.68
N ALA A 118 4.04 -7.97 -2.12
CA ALA A 118 4.60 -9.29 -2.34
C ALA A 118 3.78 -10.17 -3.31
N GLY A 119 3.03 -9.52 -4.23
CA GLY A 119 2.19 -10.22 -5.19
C GLY A 119 0.89 -10.74 -4.58
N LEU A 120 0.23 -9.95 -3.75
CA LEU A 120 -1.06 -10.28 -3.16
C LEU A 120 -2.12 -10.39 -4.27
N ALA A 121 -2.76 -11.55 -4.37
CA ALA A 121 -3.75 -11.90 -5.39
C ALA A 121 -5.12 -11.23 -5.16
#